data_e7b6e0cf371d6ad70cb4d8c4cf86963a
#
_entry.id   e7b6e0cf371d6ad70cb4d8c4cf86963a
#
_cell.length_a   1.000
_cell.length_b   1.000
_cell.length_c   1.000
_cell.angle_alpha   90.00
_cell.angle_beta   90.00
_cell.angle_gamma   90.00
#
_symmetry.space_group_name_H-M   'P 1'
#
loop_
_entity.id
_entity.type
_entity.pdbx_description
1 polymer ?
#
loop_
_entity_poly.entity_id
_entity_poly.type
_entity_poly.pdbx_seq_one_letter_code
_entity_poly.pdbx_strand_id
1 'polypeptide(L)'
;MLSAKENFLETIKPDGKPDRLVKQYEGAVFYPPNPAASYIRGNRHPGMDPLIDRFGTEILWPANQVAAMPHVTDKNKVISDITEWKEQLVMPDLQANCSDPALWEPFIKKADEIRANGDLVMAFMPTGVFERLHFLMGFEDM
;
A
#
# COMPACT_ATOMS: atom_id res chain seq x y z
N MET A 1 -14.76 6.11 30.18
CA MET A 1 -14.53 6.66 28.85
C MET A 1 -13.53 5.73 28.15
N LEU A 2 -13.90 5.21 26.99
CA LEU A 2 -13.04 4.30 26.22
C LEU A 2 -11.82 5.05 25.69
N SER A 3 -10.67 4.37 25.61
CA SER A 3 -9.49 4.87 24.91
C SER A 3 -9.77 5.04 23.40
N ALA A 4 -8.88 5.71 22.67
CA ALA A 4 -9.01 5.85 21.23
C ALA A 4 -9.04 4.48 20.51
N LYS A 5 -8.17 3.55 20.94
CA LYS A 5 -8.15 2.18 20.45
C LYS A 5 -9.46 1.43 20.72
N GLU A 6 -9.97 1.49 21.94
CA GLU A 6 -11.23 0.82 22.31
C GLU A 6 -12.40 1.40 21.52
N ASN A 7 -12.49 2.72 21.38
CA ASN A 7 -13.51 3.37 20.57
C ASN A 7 -13.43 2.93 19.10
N PHE A 8 -12.22 2.85 18.54
CA PHE A 8 -12.02 2.37 17.18
C PHE A 8 -12.52 0.93 17.02
N LEU A 9 -12.15 0.05 17.96
CA LEU A 9 -12.59 -1.36 17.94
C LEU A 9 -14.11 -1.49 18.13
N GLU A 10 -14.72 -0.68 18.99
CA GLU A 10 -16.18 -0.64 19.11
C GLU A 10 -16.86 -0.15 17.84
N THR A 11 -16.28 0.82 17.12
CA THR A 11 -16.85 1.35 15.86
C THR A 11 -16.96 0.28 14.76
N ILE A 12 -16.05 -0.69 14.71
CA ILE A 12 -16.04 -1.73 13.68
C ILE A 12 -16.82 -3.00 14.05
N LYS A 13 -17.33 -3.10 15.27
CA LYS A 13 -18.19 -4.24 15.66
C LYS A 13 -19.62 -4.02 15.17
N PRO A 14 -20.35 -5.09 14.78
CA PRO A 14 -21.75 -4.98 14.33
C PRO A 14 -22.66 -4.28 15.37
N ASP A 15 -22.50 -4.60 16.65
CA ASP A 15 -23.28 -4.02 17.78
C ASP A 15 -22.41 -3.17 18.70
N GLY A 16 -21.35 -2.61 18.19
CA GLY A 16 -20.40 -1.83 18.97
C GLY A 16 -21.02 -0.54 19.51
N LYS A 17 -20.51 -0.11 20.67
CA LYS A 17 -20.98 1.10 21.37
C LYS A 17 -19.81 2.03 21.65
N PRO A 18 -19.26 2.69 20.65
CA PRO A 18 -18.24 3.69 20.86
C PRO A 18 -18.85 4.86 21.64
N ASP A 19 -18.09 5.44 22.56
CA ASP A 19 -18.54 6.62 23.30
C ASP A 19 -18.23 7.94 22.57
N ARG A 20 -17.43 7.89 21.48
CA ARG A 20 -17.13 9.00 20.58
C ARG A 20 -16.57 8.52 19.24
N LEU A 21 -16.57 9.38 18.25
CA LEU A 21 -15.83 9.17 17.01
C LEU A 21 -14.32 9.28 17.24
N VAL A 22 -13.56 8.44 16.59
CA VAL A 22 -12.09 8.42 16.62
C VAL A 22 -11.57 8.98 15.31
N LYS A 23 -10.62 9.91 15.38
CA LYS A 23 -9.93 10.42 14.18
C LYS A 23 -9.04 9.32 13.62
N GLN A 24 -8.84 9.37 12.29
CA GLN A 24 -7.86 8.53 11.61
C GLN A 24 -6.49 8.66 12.32
N TYR A 25 -5.80 7.64 12.61
CA TYR A 25 -4.51 7.63 13.31
C TYR A 25 -4.52 7.99 14.80
N GLU A 26 -5.68 8.18 15.44
CA GLU A 26 -5.73 8.47 16.85
C GLU A 26 -5.51 7.22 17.73
N GLY A 27 -6.05 6.09 17.32
CA GLY A 27 -5.91 4.80 18.03
C GLY A 27 -5.14 3.73 17.25
N ALA A 28 -4.57 4.11 16.12
CA ALA A 28 -3.82 3.23 15.25
C ALA A 28 -2.62 3.96 14.64
N VAL A 29 -1.45 3.34 14.73
CA VAL A 29 -0.22 3.88 14.16
C VAL A 29 -0.03 3.33 12.75
N PHE A 30 0.01 4.23 11.79
CA PHE A 30 0.34 3.90 10.41
C PHE A 30 1.82 3.53 10.32
N TYR A 31 2.08 2.29 9.95
CA TYR A 31 3.43 1.82 9.77
C TYR A 31 3.79 1.69 8.29
N PRO A 32 4.98 2.16 7.90
CA PRO A 32 5.42 2.18 6.51
C PRO A 32 5.48 0.77 5.88
N PRO A 33 5.74 0.69 4.58
CA PRO A 33 5.51 -0.52 3.80
C PRO A 33 6.18 -1.74 4.39
N ASN A 34 5.41 -2.82 4.53
CA ASN A 34 5.94 -4.14 4.84
C ASN A 34 6.83 -4.66 3.69
N PRO A 35 7.61 -5.75 3.87
CA PRO A 35 8.51 -6.27 2.84
C PRO A 35 7.84 -6.52 1.49
N ALA A 36 6.62 -7.05 1.47
CA ALA A 36 5.89 -7.30 0.22
C ALA A 36 5.51 -6.00 -0.49
N ALA A 37 5.00 -5.02 0.24
CA ALA A 37 4.68 -3.70 -0.32
C ALA A 37 5.94 -2.97 -0.79
N SER A 38 7.04 -3.08 -0.06
CA SER A 38 8.34 -2.50 -0.45
C SER A 38 8.89 -3.14 -1.72
N TYR A 39 8.80 -4.46 -1.83
CA TYR A 39 9.22 -5.20 -3.03
C TYR A 39 8.42 -4.77 -4.26
N ILE A 40 7.10 -4.69 -4.14
CA ILE A 40 6.22 -4.27 -5.25
C ILE A 40 6.52 -2.85 -5.68
N ARG A 41 6.61 -1.93 -4.74
CA ARG A 41 6.68 -0.48 -5.01
C ARG A 41 8.07 0.00 -5.42
N GLY A 42 9.11 -0.68 -5.00
CA GLY A 42 10.48 -0.18 -5.11
C GLY A 42 10.76 1.02 -4.17
N ASN A 43 11.97 1.54 -4.24
CA ASN A 43 12.41 2.68 -3.45
C ASN A 43 11.93 3.99 -4.10
N ARG A 44 10.96 4.66 -3.48
CA ARG A 44 10.36 5.91 -3.98
C ARG A 44 10.72 7.08 -3.08
N HIS A 45 11.25 8.14 -3.66
CA HIS A 45 11.55 9.40 -2.98
C HIS A 45 11.35 10.59 -3.93
N PRO A 46 11.07 11.79 -3.41
CA PRO A 46 10.96 13.01 -4.23
C PRO A 46 12.21 13.25 -5.07
N GLY A 47 12.03 13.57 -6.34
CA GLY A 47 13.12 13.83 -7.28
C GLY A 47 13.86 12.61 -7.80
N MET A 48 13.34 11.41 -7.56
CA MET A 48 13.91 10.17 -8.12
C MET A 48 13.79 10.14 -9.65
N ASP A 49 14.67 9.39 -10.28
CA ASP A 49 14.50 8.99 -11.70
C ASP A 49 13.23 8.14 -11.87
N PRO A 50 12.65 8.08 -13.08
CA PRO A 50 11.54 7.18 -13.37
C PRO A 50 11.81 5.75 -12.92
N LEU A 51 10.88 5.17 -12.17
CA LEU A 51 10.99 3.81 -11.65
C LEU A 51 9.89 2.93 -12.25
N ILE A 52 10.25 1.74 -12.71
CA ILE A 52 9.27 0.72 -13.09
C ILE A 52 8.98 -0.13 -11.86
N ASP A 53 7.72 -0.16 -11.39
CA ASP A 53 7.32 -1.03 -10.29
C ASP A 53 7.25 -2.50 -10.73
N ARG A 54 7.00 -3.42 -9.78
CA ARG A 54 7.02 -4.86 -10.08
C ARG A 54 5.83 -5.34 -10.93
N PHE A 55 4.85 -4.51 -11.17
CA PHE A 55 3.78 -4.78 -12.13
C PHE A 55 4.06 -4.19 -13.52
N GLY A 56 5.20 -3.52 -13.71
CA GLY A 56 5.57 -2.89 -14.97
C GLY A 56 5.12 -1.44 -15.12
N THR A 57 4.48 -0.85 -14.11
CA THR A 57 4.03 0.55 -14.18
C THR A 57 5.19 1.51 -13.98
N GLU A 58 5.31 2.49 -14.87
CA GLU A 58 6.23 3.61 -14.69
C GLU A 58 5.72 4.58 -13.62
N ILE A 59 6.57 4.90 -12.67
CA ILE A 59 6.28 5.78 -11.54
C ILE A 59 7.19 6.98 -11.58
N LEU A 60 6.62 8.17 -11.47
CA LEU A 60 7.35 9.43 -11.36
C LEU A 60 7.11 10.06 -9.99
N TRP A 61 8.14 10.67 -9.44
CA TRP A 61 8.00 11.53 -8.25
C TRP A 61 8.84 12.80 -8.42
N PRO A 62 8.35 13.80 -9.16
CA PRO A 62 8.99 15.10 -9.23
C PRO A 62 9.21 15.71 -7.85
N ALA A 63 10.35 16.39 -7.64
CA ALA A 63 10.73 16.91 -6.33
C ALA A 63 9.73 17.92 -5.73
N ASN A 64 8.93 18.56 -6.58
CA ASN A 64 7.90 19.53 -6.19
C ASN A 64 6.51 18.92 -5.98
N GLN A 65 6.37 17.59 -6.06
CA GLN A 65 5.11 16.90 -5.83
C GLN A 65 5.08 16.20 -4.47
N VAL A 66 3.87 16.12 -3.90
CA VAL A 66 3.65 15.54 -2.57
C VAL A 66 3.71 14.01 -2.54
N ALA A 67 3.57 13.34 -3.70
CA ALA A 67 3.53 11.90 -3.80
C ALA A 67 4.05 11.40 -5.15
N ALA A 68 4.50 10.14 -5.16
CA ALA A 68 4.79 9.40 -6.38
C ALA A 68 3.48 9.05 -7.11
N MET A 69 3.45 9.25 -8.42
CA MET A 69 2.29 9.02 -9.26
C MET A 69 2.62 8.07 -10.43
N PRO A 70 1.68 7.23 -10.87
CA PRO A 70 1.85 6.45 -12.09
C PRO A 70 1.88 7.40 -13.29
N HIS A 71 2.75 7.10 -14.23
CA HIS A 71 2.84 7.76 -15.53
C HIS A 71 2.43 6.78 -16.61
N VAL A 72 1.14 6.73 -16.90
CA VAL A 72 0.55 5.78 -17.84
C VAL A 72 0.10 6.53 -19.10
N THR A 73 0.59 6.05 -20.25
CA THR A 73 0.28 6.58 -21.58
C THR A 73 -0.02 5.41 -22.51
N ASP A 74 -0.55 5.66 -23.70
CA ASP A 74 -0.76 4.63 -24.72
C ASP A 74 0.50 3.86 -25.12
N LYS A 75 1.68 4.43 -24.86
CA LYS A 75 2.95 3.83 -25.22
C LYS A 75 3.56 2.93 -24.18
N ASN A 76 3.20 3.14 -22.89
CA ASN A 76 3.81 2.44 -21.75
C ASN A 76 2.81 1.77 -20.82
N LYS A 77 1.51 1.78 -21.13
CA LYS A 77 0.53 1.02 -20.35
C LYS A 77 0.84 -0.48 -20.42
N VAL A 78 0.74 -1.13 -19.28
CA VAL A 78 1.07 -2.56 -19.12
C VAL A 78 0.01 -3.44 -19.77
N ILE A 79 -1.25 -3.06 -19.64
CA ILE A 79 -2.39 -3.76 -20.26
C ILE A 79 -2.98 -2.81 -21.31
N SER A 80 -2.86 -3.18 -22.56
CA SER A 80 -3.43 -2.44 -23.68
C SER A 80 -4.81 -2.92 -24.11
N ASP A 81 -5.14 -4.18 -23.79
CA ASP A 81 -6.44 -4.81 -24.00
C ASP A 81 -6.80 -5.67 -22.78
N ILE A 82 -7.89 -5.34 -22.12
CA ILE A 82 -8.32 -6.05 -20.90
C ILE A 82 -8.67 -7.51 -21.20
N THR A 83 -9.04 -7.86 -22.40
CA THR A 83 -9.36 -9.24 -22.76
C THR A 83 -8.11 -10.13 -22.82
N GLU A 84 -6.93 -9.52 -22.97
CA GLU A 84 -5.62 -10.17 -23.04
C GLU A 84 -4.76 -9.96 -21.78
N TRP A 85 -5.36 -9.57 -20.67
CA TRP A 85 -4.62 -9.21 -19.45
C TRP A 85 -3.72 -10.32 -18.90
N LYS A 86 -4.09 -11.59 -19.14
CA LYS A 86 -3.31 -12.75 -18.64
C LYS A 86 -1.97 -12.90 -19.34
N GLU A 87 -1.92 -12.51 -20.61
CA GLU A 87 -0.73 -12.56 -21.46
C GLU A 87 0.15 -11.33 -21.27
N GLN A 88 -0.46 -10.20 -20.92
CA GLN A 88 0.24 -8.91 -20.80
C GLN A 88 0.75 -8.64 -19.39
N LEU A 89 0.06 -9.11 -18.34
CA LEU A 89 0.41 -8.84 -16.95
C LEU A 89 1.31 -9.91 -16.37
N VAL A 90 2.48 -9.51 -15.92
CA VAL A 90 3.36 -10.38 -15.11
C VAL A 90 3.11 -10.12 -13.63
N MET A 91 2.58 -11.12 -12.93
CA MET A 91 2.36 -11.03 -11.49
C MET A 91 3.67 -11.10 -10.72
N PRO A 92 3.93 -10.17 -9.77
CA PRO A 92 5.11 -10.26 -8.90
C PRO A 92 5.13 -11.54 -8.07
N ASP A 93 6.23 -12.26 -8.10
CA ASP A 93 6.41 -13.46 -7.27
C ASP A 93 6.79 -13.06 -5.84
N LEU A 94 5.77 -12.90 -5.00
CA LEU A 94 5.93 -12.58 -3.59
C LEU A 94 6.48 -13.78 -2.79
N GLN A 95 6.15 -15.00 -3.20
CA GLN A 95 6.62 -16.20 -2.51
C GLN A 95 8.15 -16.31 -2.63
N ALA A 96 8.69 -16.15 -3.82
CA ALA A 96 10.13 -16.22 -4.02
C ALA A 96 10.90 -15.04 -3.40
N ASN A 97 10.29 -13.86 -3.33
CA ASN A 97 11.00 -12.64 -2.97
C ASN A 97 10.72 -12.10 -1.56
N CYS A 98 9.69 -12.59 -0.88
CA CYS A 98 9.25 -12.06 0.41
C CYS A 98 9.00 -13.13 1.48
N SER A 99 9.35 -14.41 1.24
CA SER A 99 9.12 -15.49 2.20
C SER A 99 10.23 -15.63 3.27
N ASP A 100 11.38 -14.99 3.06
CA ASP A 100 12.47 -15.02 4.06
C ASP A 100 12.02 -14.30 5.35
N PRO A 101 11.96 -14.99 6.50
CA PRO A 101 11.59 -14.41 7.79
C PRO A 101 12.46 -13.22 8.18
N ALA A 102 13.74 -13.21 7.82
CA ALA A 102 14.68 -12.14 8.16
C ALA A 102 14.24 -10.77 7.58
N LEU A 103 13.55 -10.76 6.44
CA LEU A 103 12.99 -9.53 5.86
C LEU A 103 11.88 -8.92 6.74
N TRP A 104 11.19 -9.77 7.51
CA TRP A 104 10.03 -9.35 8.32
C TRP A 104 10.41 -8.98 9.76
N GLU A 105 11.58 -9.39 10.26
CA GLU A 105 12.01 -9.13 11.64
C GLU A 105 11.92 -7.63 12.02
N PRO A 106 12.47 -6.67 11.23
CA PRO A 106 12.38 -5.25 11.59
C PRO A 106 10.93 -4.75 11.63
N PHE A 107 10.09 -5.26 10.71
CA PHE A 107 8.67 -4.92 10.65
C PHE A 107 7.93 -5.47 11.87
N ILE A 108 8.15 -6.73 12.22
CA ILE A 108 7.53 -7.38 13.38
C ILE A 108 7.95 -6.66 14.66
N LYS A 109 9.25 -6.41 14.86
CA LYS A 109 9.76 -5.69 16.03
C LYS A 109 9.07 -4.34 16.21
N LYS A 110 8.96 -3.57 15.11
CA LYS A 110 8.29 -2.26 15.17
C LYS A 110 6.80 -2.37 15.45
N ALA A 111 6.14 -3.37 14.88
CA ALA A 111 4.73 -3.65 15.16
C ALA A 111 4.51 -4.00 16.65
N ASP A 112 5.41 -4.76 17.24
CA ASP A 112 5.35 -5.13 18.68
C ASP A 112 5.59 -3.92 19.58
N GLU A 113 6.51 -3.01 19.23
CA GLU A 113 6.69 -1.73 19.94
C GLU A 113 5.38 -0.90 19.94
N ILE A 114 4.71 -0.79 18.77
CA ILE A 114 3.44 -0.06 18.65
C ILE A 114 2.36 -0.71 19.53
N ARG A 115 2.25 -2.05 19.51
CA ARG A 115 1.30 -2.79 20.36
C ARG A 115 1.59 -2.61 21.83
N ALA A 116 2.87 -2.63 22.23
CA ALA A 116 3.29 -2.42 23.61
C ALA A 116 2.92 -1.03 24.15
N ASN A 117 2.86 -0.02 23.28
CA ASN A 117 2.36 1.31 23.60
C ASN A 117 0.82 1.41 23.72
N GLY A 118 0.12 0.31 23.46
CA GLY A 118 -1.34 0.26 23.54
C GLY A 118 -2.06 0.61 22.24
N ASP A 119 -1.36 0.87 21.15
CA ASP A 119 -1.92 1.23 19.85
C ASP A 119 -2.20 0.02 18.94
N LEU A 120 -3.03 0.23 17.93
CA LEU A 120 -3.20 -0.70 16.82
C LEU A 120 -2.15 -0.43 15.74
N VAL A 121 -1.66 -1.50 15.11
CA VAL A 121 -0.78 -1.41 13.94
C VAL A 121 -1.64 -1.32 12.68
N MET A 122 -1.47 -0.26 11.92
CA MET A 122 -2.09 -0.11 10.60
C MET A 122 -1.06 -0.45 9.51
N ALA A 123 -1.19 -1.62 8.90
CA ALA A 123 -0.32 -2.02 7.80
C ALA A 123 -0.72 -1.30 6.50
N PHE A 124 0.28 -0.77 5.80
CA PHE A 124 0.07 -0.15 4.50
C PHE A 124 0.14 -1.22 3.40
N MET A 125 -0.97 -1.45 2.73
CA MET A 125 -1.06 -2.36 1.59
C MET A 125 -1.68 -1.66 0.37
N PRO A 126 -0.90 -0.81 -0.32
CA PRO A 126 -1.36 -0.19 -1.55
C PRO A 126 -1.17 -1.15 -2.73
N THR A 127 -1.94 -1.16 -3.71
CA THR A 127 -3.09 -0.32 -4.05
C THR A 127 -4.33 -1.20 -4.08
N GLY A 128 -5.54 -0.61 -3.95
CA GLY A 128 -6.79 -1.34 -4.21
C GLY A 128 -6.92 -1.74 -5.67
N VAL A 129 -7.89 -2.61 -5.97
CA VAL A 129 -8.10 -3.14 -7.35
C VAL A 129 -8.31 -2.01 -8.36
N PHE A 130 -9.14 -1.01 -8.03
CA PHE A 130 -9.40 0.14 -8.87
C PHE A 130 -8.12 0.93 -9.21
N GLU A 131 -7.35 1.30 -8.19
CA GLU A 131 -6.09 2.02 -8.41
C GLU A 131 -5.07 1.17 -9.17
N ARG A 132 -5.06 -0.15 -8.97
CA ARG A 132 -4.18 -1.03 -9.71
C ARG A 132 -4.54 -1.08 -11.19
N LEU A 133 -5.81 -1.15 -11.54
CA LEU A 133 -6.26 -1.09 -12.94
C LEU A 133 -5.83 0.25 -13.58
N HIS A 134 -6.06 1.36 -12.90
CA HIS A 134 -5.59 2.67 -13.36
C HIS A 134 -4.07 2.68 -13.62
N PHE A 135 -3.27 2.04 -12.77
CA PHE A 135 -1.81 1.95 -12.94
C PHE A 135 -1.40 1.09 -14.13
N LEU A 136 -2.19 0.10 -14.49
CA LEU A 136 -1.88 -0.85 -15.55
C LEU A 136 -2.39 -0.41 -16.92
N MET A 137 -3.52 0.29 -16.98
CA MET A 137 -4.23 0.60 -18.22
C MET A 137 -4.38 2.09 -18.51
N GLY A 138 -4.22 2.95 -17.49
CA GLY A 138 -4.65 4.34 -17.56
C GLY A 138 -6.11 4.50 -17.12
N PHE A 139 -6.49 5.74 -16.84
CA PHE A 139 -7.81 6.03 -16.26
C PHE A 139 -8.95 5.91 -17.27
N GLU A 140 -8.68 6.18 -18.54
CA GLU A 140 -9.70 6.19 -19.59
C GLU A 140 -10.04 4.81 -20.14
N ASP A 141 -9.12 3.83 -19.98
CA ASP A 141 -9.25 2.48 -20.55
C ASP A 141 -9.70 1.41 -19.53
N MET A 142 -9.96 1.80 -18.26
CA MET A 142 -10.34 0.85 -17.22
C MET A 142 -11.86 0.74 -17.01
#